data_d24f8a24915278d13aa26d3a09e33849
#
_entry.id   d24f8a24915278d13aa26d3a09e33849
#
_cell.length_a   1.000
_cell.length_b   1.000
_cell.length_c   1.000
_cell.angle_alpha   90.00
_cell.angle_beta   90.00
_cell.angle_gamma   90.00
#
_symmetry.space_group_name_H-M   'P 1'
#
loop_
_entity.id
_entity.type
_entity.pdbx_description
1 polymer ?
#
loop_
_entity_poly.entity_id
_entity_poly.type
_entity_poly.pdbx_seq_one_letter_code
_entity_poly.pdbx_strand_id
1 'polypeptide(L)'
;MEHIIYQKTYQEYKQELDAVLTRTAEDFVQIGYLLKVARDTNVLEESGYATVTDFAKAEYGIDKTQVSRFISINDRFSEDGYSDHLLTSYKGFGYAKLTLMLQIPDEINEALPPTLSKAEIQDIKDEVDAESKVTDIEVEIERAE
;
A
#
# COMPACT_ATOMS: atom_id res chain seq x y z
N MET A 1 6.72 -3.44 -19.55
CA MET A 1 6.87 -3.76 -18.13
C MET A 1 8.29 -4.24 -17.87
N GLU A 2 8.99 -3.58 -16.99
CA GLU A 2 10.35 -3.99 -16.70
C GLU A 2 10.37 -5.32 -15.95
N HIS A 3 11.33 -6.16 -16.28
CA HIS A 3 11.55 -7.41 -15.58
C HIS A 3 12.17 -7.12 -14.20
N ILE A 4 11.46 -7.50 -13.16
CA ILE A 4 12.00 -7.43 -11.81
C ILE A 4 12.74 -8.73 -11.56
N ILE A 5 14.03 -8.62 -11.34
CA ILE A 5 14.88 -9.76 -11.03
C ILE A 5 15.07 -9.81 -9.52
N TYR A 6 14.52 -10.83 -8.89
CA TYR A 6 14.72 -11.10 -7.48
C TYR A 6 15.64 -12.31 -7.37
N GLN A 7 16.86 -12.10 -6.88
CA GLN A 7 17.91 -13.13 -6.92
C GLN A 7 17.94 -14.05 -5.71
N LYS A 8 17.09 -13.80 -4.71
CA LYS A 8 17.04 -14.62 -3.50
C LYS A 8 16.17 -15.86 -3.70
N THR A 9 16.53 -16.93 -3.01
CA THR A 9 15.72 -18.14 -2.96
C THR A 9 14.46 -17.90 -2.14
N TYR A 10 13.48 -18.80 -2.24
CA TYR A 10 12.29 -18.75 -1.38
C TYR A 10 12.65 -18.71 0.11
N GLN A 11 13.62 -19.53 0.53
CA GLN A 11 14.03 -19.58 1.93
C GLN A 11 14.60 -18.26 2.41
N GLU A 12 15.48 -17.65 1.62
CA GLU A 12 16.03 -16.32 1.92
C GLU A 12 14.95 -15.25 1.95
N TYR A 13 14.03 -15.28 0.99
CA TYR A 13 12.88 -14.39 0.93
C TYR A 13 12.03 -14.50 2.20
N LYS A 14 11.71 -15.74 2.60
CA LYS A 14 10.88 -15.98 3.78
C LYS A 14 11.54 -15.50 5.05
N GLN A 15 12.84 -15.69 5.19
CA GLN A 15 13.61 -15.18 6.33
C GLN A 15 13.55 -13.65 6.40
N GLU A 16 13.68 -12.98 5.27
CA GLU A 16 13.59 -11.53 5.22
C GLU A 16 12.20 -11.04 5.62
N LEU A 17 11.16 -11.67 5.08
CA LEU A 17 9.78 -11.31 5.42
C LEU A 17 9.46 -11.60 6.89
N ASP A 18 9.90 -12.75 7.42
CA ASP A 18 9.73 -13.07 8.83
C ASP A 18 10.37 -11.99 9.73
N ALA A 19 11.58 -11.55 9.38
CA ALA A 19 12.27 -10.51 10.13
C ALA A 19 11.53 -9.17 10.10
N VAL A 20 11.01 -8.78 8.95
CA VAL A 20 10.27 -7.52 8.78
C VAL A 20 8.96 -7.56 9.55
N LEU A 21 8.22 -8.67 9.49
CA LEU A 21 6.93 -8.81 10.16
C LEU A 21 7.03 -8.84 11.69
N THR A 22 8.24 -9.15 12.23
CA THR A 22 8.47 -9.11 13.67
C THR A 22 8.97 -7.76 14.17
N ARG A 23 9.27 -6.83 13.27
CA ARG A 23 9.67 -5.46 13.60
C ARG A 23 8.45 -4.59 13.87
N THR A 24 8.72 -3.31 14.21
CA THR A 24 7.67 -2.34 14.47
C THR A 24 6.93 -1.93 13.18
N ALA A 25 5.80 -1.25 13.35
CA ALA A 25 4.91 -0.85 12.26
C ALA A 25 5.55 0.08 11.20
N GLU A 26 6.79 0.53 11.40
CA GLU A 26 7.50 1.39 10.45
C GLU A 26 7.98 0.63 9.21
N ASP A 27 8.05 -0.69 9.28
CA ASP A 27 8.54 -1.52 8.17
C ASP A 27 7.43 -1.91 7.16
N PHE A 28 6.26 -1.28 7.25
CA PHE A 28 5.13 -1.62 6.38
C PHE A 28 5.43 -1.43 4.89
N VAL A 29 6.29 -0.48 4.53
CA VAL A 29 6.66 -0.26 3.13
C VAL A 29 7.51 -1.42 2.61
N GLN A 30 8.37 -1.97 3.45
CA GLN A 30 9.17 -3.16 3.11
C GLN A 30 8.28 -4.41 3.00
N ILE A 31 7.30 -4.54 3.89
CA ILE A 31 6.30 -5.62 3.80
C ILE A 31 5.59 -5.56 2.45
N GLY A 32 5.11 -4.38 2.05
CA GLY A 32 4.47 -4.17 0.75
C GLY A 32 5.39 -4.52 -0.42
N TYR A 33 6.65 -4.12 -0.35
CA TYR A 33 7.66 -4.47 -1.34
C TYR A 33 7.82 -6.00 -1.47
N LEU A 34 7.97 -6.71 -0.35
CA LEU A 34 8.16 -8.16 -0.37
C LEU A 34 6.90 -8.90 -0.86
N LEU A 35 5.71 -8.40 -0.53
CA LEU A 35 4.47 -8.97 -1.07
C LEU A 35 4.38 -8.77 -2.59
N LYS A 36 4.82 -7.63 -3.10
CA LYS A 36 4.88 -7.38 -4.54
C LYS A 36 5.90 -8.29 -5.23
N VAL A 37 7.06 -8.50 -4.62
CA VAL A 37 8.06 -9.43 -5.12
C VAL A 37 7.47 -10.84 -5.25
N ALA A 38 6.70 -11.28 -4.25
CA ALA A 38 6.05 -12.58 -4.30
C ALA A 38 5.00 -12.68 -5.40
N ARG A 39 4.27 -11.59 -5.64
CA ARG A 39 3.26 -11.51 -6.70
C ARG A 39 3.89 -11.53 -8.09
N ASP A 40 4.99 -10.80 -8.27
CA ASP A 40 5.53 -10.46 -9.58
C ASP A 40 6.71 -11.34 -10.01
N THR A 41 7.21 -12.21 -9.13
CA THR A 41 8.34 -13.10 -9.42
C THR A 41 7.99 -14.55 -9.14
N ASN A 42 8.91 -15.45 -9.37
CA ASN A 42 8.76 -16.88 -9.12
C ASN A 42 9.21 -17.31 -7.73
N VAL A 43 9.39 -16.35 -6.81
CA VAL A 43 9.96 -16.66 -5.49
C VAL A 43 9.10 -17.63 -4.68
N LEU A 44 7.79 -17.67 -4.92
CA LEU A 44 6.87 -18.61 -4.24
C LEU A 44 6.79 -19.99 -4.90
N GLU A 45 7.45 -20.23 -6.00
CA GLU A 45 7.34 -21.49 -6.76
C GLU A 45 7.59 -22.72 -5.89
N GLU A 46 8.61 -22.67 -5.04
CA GLU A 46 8.96 -23.77 -4.13
C GLU A 46 8.01 -23.92 -2.94
N SER A 47 7.20 -22.90 -2.66
CA SER A 47 6.34 -22.88 -1.47
C SER A 47 5.10 -23.76 -1.60
N GLY A 48 4.66 -24.04 -2.83
CA GLY A 48 3.40 -24.73 -3.10
C GLY A 48 2.17 -23.82 -3.09
N TYR A 49 2.32 -22.54 -2.77
CA TYR A 49 1.21 -21.59 -2.81
C TYR A 49 1.06 -21.02 -4.22
N ALA A 50 -0.19 -20.95 -4.68
CA ALA A 50 -0.49 -20.45 -6.02
C ALA A 50 -0.41 -18.92 -6.12
N THR A 51 -0.74 -18.21 -5.03
CA THR A 51 -0.77 -16.75 -5.02
C THR A 51 -0.14 -16.19 -3.74
N VAL A 52 0.26 -14.91 -3.81
CA VAL A 52 0.77 -14.22 -2.62
C VAL A 52 -0.31 -14.08 -1.54
N THR A 53 -1.57 -13.96 -1.92
CA THR A 53 -2.69 -13.88 -0.97
C THR A 53 -2.82 -15.17 -0.17
N ASP A 54 -2.75 -16.32 -0.82
CA ASP A 54 -2.80 -17.63 -0.16
C ASP A 54 -1.60 -17.83 0.77
N PHE A 55 -0.41 -17.46 0.29
CA PHE A 55 0.83 -17.51 1.06
C PHE A 55 0.74 -16.67 2.33
N ALA A 56 0.35 -15.39 2.20
CA ALA A 56 0.28 -14.45 3.31
C ALA A 56 -0.73 -14.90 4.37
N LYS A 57 -1.87 -15.42 3.94
CA LYS A 57 -2.91 -15.89 4.85
C LYS A 57 -2.46 -17.14 5.62
N ALA A 58 -1.90 -18.12 4.91
CA ALA A 58 -1.50 -19.40 5.51
C ALA A 58 -0.31 -19.24 6.46
N GLU A 59 0.69 -18.46 6.07
CA GLU A 59 1.94 -18.34 6.85
C GLU A 59 1.89 -17.26 7.93
N TYR A 60 1.11 -16.20 7.73
CA TYR A 60 1.15 -15.01 8.61
C TYR A 60 -0.23 -14.55 9.09
N GLY A 61 -1.31 -15.16 8.64
CA GLY A 61 -2.66 -14.72 9.00
C GLY A 61 -3.04 -13.35 8.42
N ILE A 62 -2.34 -12.90 7.40
CA ILE A 62 -2.63 -11.62 6.73
C ILE A 62 -3.68 -11.88 5.65
N ASP A 63 -4.83 -11.20 5.76
CA ASP A 63 -5.92 -11.40 4.80
C ASP A 63 -5.71 -10.63 3.49
N LYS A 64 -6.56 -10.90 2.51
CA LYS A 64 -6.50 -10.29 1.18
C LYS A 64 -6.56 -8.77 1.24
N THR A 65 -7.40 -8.20 2.09
CA THR A 65 -7.55 -6.76 2.25
C THR A 65 -6.26 -6.13 2.76
N GLN A 66 -5.62 -6.76 3.75
CA GLN A 66 -4.35 -6.29 4.29
C GLN A 66 -3.22 -6.40 3.26
N VAL A 67 -3.15 -7.50 2.51
CA VAL A 67 -2.17 -7.66 1.42
C VAL A 67 -2.33 -6.54 0.41
N SER A 68 -3.56 -6.29 -0.05
CA SER A 68 -3.87 -5.24 -1.01
C SER A 68 -3.47 -3.86 -0.49
N ARG A 69 -3.72 -3.59 0.78
CA ARG A 69 -3.39 -2.32 1.42
C ARG A 69 -1.88 -2.08 1.50
N PHE A 70 -1.11 -3.08 1.93
CA PHE A 70 0.35 -2.97 1.96
C PHE A 70 0.92 -2.72 0.56
N ILE A 71 0.43 -3.44 -0.43
CA ILE A 71 0.86 -3.28 -1.82
C ILE A 71 0.51 -1.88 -2.33
N SER A 72 -0.70 -1.40 -2.07
CA SER A 72 -1.13 -0.07 -2.52
C SER A 72 -0.32 1.06 -1.89
N ILE A 73 0.04 0.94 -0.61
CA ILE A 73 0.91 1.90 0.06
C ILE A 73 2.28 1.92 -0.61
N ASN A 74 2.82 0.76 -0.92
CA ASN A 74 4.10 0.68 -1.62
C ASN A 74 3.99 1.29 -3.02
N ASP A 75 2.94 0.97 -3.77
CA ASP A 75 2.73 1.51 -5.13
C ASP A 75 2.74 3.05 -5.16
N ARG A 76 2.11 3.68 -4.18
CA ARG A 76 1.91 5.13 -4.20
C ARG A 76 2.98 5.92 -3.45
N PHE A 77 3.56 5.36 -2.42
CA PHE A 77 4.39 6.13 -1.47
C PHE A 77 5.83 5.66 -1.37
N SER A 78 6.22 4.61 -2.08
CA SER A 78 7.62 4.18 -2.12
C SER A 78 8.38 4.85 -3.26
N GLU A 79 9.71 4.82 -3.19
CA GLU A 79 10.57 5.33 -4.27
C GLU A 79 10.28 4.54 -5.56
N ASP A 80 10.05 5.27 -6.64
CA ASP A 80 9.74 4.71 -7.96
C ASP A 80 8.52 3.76 -7.98
N GLY A 81 7.72 3.75 -6.92
CA GLY A 81 6.54 2.88 -6.82
C GLY A 81 6.86 1.39 -6.64
N TYR A 82 8.11 1.05 -6.42
CA TYR A 82 8.53 -0.34 -6.23
C TYR A 82 9.86 -0.41 -5.48
N SER A 83 9.80 -0.10 -4.19
CA SER A 83 11.01 -0.03 -3.37
C SER A 83 10.69 -0.41 -1.92
N ASP A 84 11.72 -0.81 -1.17
CA ASP A 84 11.63 -1.00 0.27
C ASP A 84 11.80 0.30 1.06
N HIS A 85 11.86 1.44 0.37
CA HIS A 85 12.01 2.77 0.97
C HIS A 85 10.84 3.67 0.61
N LEU A 86 10.30 4.40 1.61
CA LEU A 86 9.32 5.45 1.38
C LEU A 86 9.97 6.64 0.67
N LEU A 87 9.19 7.32 -0.17
CA LEU A 87 9.54 8.66 -0.62
C LEU A 87 9.76 9.56 0.60
N THR A 88 10.74 10.44 0.53
CA THR A 88 11.10 11.32 1.63
C THR A 88 9.92 12.15 2.11
N SER A 89 9.07 12.62 1.21
CA SER A 89 7.88 13.42 1.53
C SER A 89 6.83 12.68 2.37
N TYR A 90 6.87 11.34 2.38
CA TYR A 90 5.91 10.53 3.13
C TYR A 90 6.48 9.92 4.41
N LYS A 91 7.74 10.17 4.71
CA LYS A 91 8.34 9.75 5.97
C LYS A 91 7.69 10.53 7.12
N GLY A 92 7.41 9.83 8.20
CA GLY A 92 6.80 10.43 9.37
C GLY A 92 5.28 10.33 9.46
N PHE A 93 4.58 9.91 8.38
CA PHE A 93 3.13 9.72 8.43
C PHE A 93 2.71 8.46 9.17
N GLY A 94 3.38 7.34 8.94
CA GLY A 94 3.02 6.05 9.51
C GLY A 94 1.92 5.33 8.75
N TYR A 95 1.73 4.06 9.06
CA TYR A 95 0.82 3.16 8.34
C TYR A 95 -0.64 3.64 8.33
N ALA A 96 -1.16 4.05 9.50
CA ALA A 96 -2.57 4.42 9.61
C ALA A 96 -2.91 5.66 8.77
N LYS A 97 -2.05 6.68 8.82
CA LYS A 97 -2.24 7.89 8.02
C LYS A 97 -2.11 7.62 6.53
N LEU A 98 -1.08 6.88 6.11
CA LEU A 98 -0.89 6.54 4.70
C LEU A 98 -2.04 5.69 4.16
N THR A 99 -2.64 4.82 4.99
CA THR A 99 -3.83 4.06 4.61
C THR A 99 -5.00 4.99 4.25
N LEU A 100 -5.24 6.04 5.05
CA LEU A 100 -6.26 7.04 4.73
C LEU A 100 -5.91 7.80 3.45
N MET A 101 -4.63 8.14 3.29
CA MET A 101 -4.14 8.91 2.15
C MET A 101 -4.25 8.13 0.82
N LEU A 102 -4.42 6.83 0.85
CA LEU A 102 -4.71 6.04 -0.36
C LEU A 102 -5.99 6.47 -1.06
N GLN A 103 -6.93 7.04 -0.31
CA GLN A 103 -8.22 7.49 -0.84
C GLN A 103 -8.25 8.99 -1.11
N ILE A 104 -7.12 9.65 -1.01
CA ILE A 104 -6.97 11.10 -1.27
C ILE A 104 -6.09 11.25 -2.51
N PRO A 105 -6.44 12.17 -3.45
CA PRO A 105 -5.62 12.41 -4.64
C PRO A 105 -4.18 12.83 -4.28
N ASP A 106 -3.22 12.44 -5.11
CA ASP A 106 -1.80 12.71 -4.88
C ASP A 106 -1.50 14.21 -4.76
N GLU A 107 -2.18 15.06 -5.53
CA GLU A 107 -1.99 16.52 -5.48
C GLU A 107 -2.29 17.08 -4.09
N ILE A 108 -3.27 16.51 -3.42
CA ILE A 108 -3.63 16.92 -2.05
C ILE A 108 -2.64 16.32 -1.05
N ASN A 109 -2.32 15.02 -1.20
CA ASN A 109 -1.39 14.35 -0.32
C ASN A 109 -0.02 15.03 -0.26
N GLU A 110 0.48 15.49 -1.40
CA GLU A 110 1.78 16.17 -1.50
C GLU A 110 1.85 17.44 -0.67
N ALA A 111 0.71 18.08 -0.43
CA ALA A 111 0.62 19.31 0.35
C ALA A 111 0.44 19.06 1.86
N LEU A 112 0.19 17.83 2.29
CA LEU A 112 -0.08 17.51 3.70
C LEU A 112 1.21 17.38 4.50
N PRO A 113 1.33 18.09 5.65
CA PRO A 113 2.47 17.88 6.54
C PRO A 113 2.27 16.63 7.41
N PRO A 114 3.35 15.93 7.80
CA PRO A 114 3.24 14.75 8.66
C PRO A 114 2.77 15.04 10.08
N THR A 115 2.71 16.32 10.45
CA THR A 115 2.20 16.77 11.75
C THR A 115 0.69 16.69 11.87
N LEU A 116 -0.05 16.55 10.76
CA LEU A 116 -1.49 16.38 10.81
C LEU A 116 -1.84 15.08 11.54
N SER A 117 -2.86 15.15 12.40
CA SER A 117 -3.37 13.98 13.08
C SER A 117 -4.15 13.08 12.12
N LYS A 118 -4.35 11.82 12.51
CA LYS A 118 -5.20 10.90 11.77
C LYS A 118 -6.61 11.48 11.57
N ALA A 119 -7.16 12.12 12.61
CA ALA A 119 -8.49 12.73 12.54
C ALA A 119 -8.55 13.87 11.53
N GLU A 120 -7.51 14.70 11.46
CA GLU A 120 -7.43 15.79 10.49
C GLU A 120 -7.35 15.26 9.05
N ILE A 121 -6.59 14.19 8.81
CA ILE A 121 -6.51 13.54 7.51
C ILE A 121 -7.85 12.90 7.15
N GLN A 122 -8.54 12.28 8.11
CA GLN A 122 -9.87 11.73 7.89
C GLN A 122 -10.86 12.81 7.46
N ASP A 123 -10.80 14.00 8.06
CA ASP A 123 -11.64 15.13 7.68
C ASP A 123 -11.38 15.56 6.24
N ILE A 124 -10.13 15.61 5.82
CA ILE A 124 -9.74 15.91 4.43
C ILE A 124 -10.32 14.86 3.47
N LYS A 125 -10.20 13.59 3.81
CA LYS A 125 -10.77 12.50 3.03
C LYS A 125 -12.28 12.64 2.89
N ASP A 126 -12.97 12.96 3.98
CA ASP A 126 -14.42 13.15 3.99
C ASP A 126 -14.84 14.31 3.11
N GLU A 127 -14.09 15.42 3.10
CA GLU A 127 -14.33 16.55 2.20
C GLU A 127 -14.16 16.17 0.73
N VAL A 128 -13.11 15.43 0.41
CA VAL A 128 -12.85 14.94 -0.94
C VAL A 128 -14.00 14.03 -1.41
N ASP A 129 -14.44 13.11 -0.55
CA ASP A 129 -15.55 12.21 -0.86
C ASP A 129 -16.86 13.00 -1.07
N ALA A 130 -17.11 14.02 -0.25
CA ALA A 130 -18.30 14.87 -0.39
C ALA A 130 -18.30 15.66 -1.71
N GLU A 131 -17.16 16.22 -2.10
CA GLU A 131 -17.01 16.93 -3.36
C GLU A 131 -17.28 16.01 -4.56
N SER A 132 -16.77 14.78 -4.52
CA SER A 132 -17.03 13.80 -5.58
C SER A 132 -18.53 13.48 -5.71
N LYS A 133 -19.23 13.33 -4.58
CA LYS A 133 -20.67 13.05 -4.58
C LYS A 133 -21.46 14.23 -5.14
N VAL A 134 -21.11 15.45 -4.78
CA VAL A 134 -21.77 16.66 -5.31
C VAL A 134 -21.60 16.73 -6.83
N THR A 135 -20.39 16.48 -7.33
CA THR A 135 -20.11 16.47 -8.75
C THR A 135 -20.95 15.42 -9.48
N ASP A 136 -21.07 14.22 -8.94
CA ASP A 136 -21.87 13.13 -9.51
C ASP A 136 -23.35 13.51 -9.56
N ILE A 137 -23.89 14.14 -8.52
CA ILE A 137 -25.27 14.61 -8.47
C ILE A 137 -25.51 15.69 -9.53
N GLU A 138 -24.59 16.65 -9.67
CA GLU A 138 -24.67 17.69 -10.69
C GLU A 138 -24.72 17.11 -12.11
N VAL A 139 -23.88 16.11 -12.39
CA VAL A 139 -23.88 15.43 -13.69
C VAL A 139 -25.21 14.72 -13.94
N GLU A 140 -25.77 14.05 -12.95
CA GLU A 140 -27.06 13.38 -13.06
C GLU A 140 -28.19 14.37 -13.32
N ILE A 141 -28.20 15.53 -12.67
CA ILE A 141 -29.19 16.59 -12.88
C ILE A 141 -29.10 17.12 -14.32
N GLU A 142 -27.91 17.37 -14.82
CA GLU A 142 -27.69 17.81 -16.20
C GLU A 142 -28.19 16.78 -17.22
N ARG A 143 -27.98 15.48 -16.95
CA ARG A 143 -28.47 14.42 -17.83
C ARG A 143 -29.99 14.27 -17.82
N ALA A 144 -30.64 14.63 -16.71
CA ALA A 144 -32.10 14.54 -16.57
C ALA A 144 -32.83 15.66 -17.28
N GLU A 145 -32.17 16.76 -17.59
CA GLU A 145 -32.72 17.88 -18.35
C GLU A 145 -32.62 17.61 -19.87
#